data_31f8d44ff98bfe4a4a2d2b5fb924548f
#
_entry.id   31f8d44ff98bfe4a4a2d2b5fb924548f
#
_cell.length_a   1.000
_cell.length_b   1.000
_cell.length_c   1.000
_cell.angle_alpha   90.00
_cell.angle_beta   90.00
_cell.angle_gamma   90.00
#
_symmetry.space_group_name_H-M   'P 1'
#
loop_
_entity.id
_entity.type
_entity.pdbx_description
1 polymer ?
#
loop_
_entity_poly.entity_id
_entity_poly.type
_entity_poly.pdbx_seq_one_letter_code
_entity_poly.pdbx_strand_id
1 'polypeptide(L)'
;MNEHTTKRILVSSGSPYEPIIGFSRAVRVGNIVAVGGTTAGSGGKPVGIGDPAAQTRAILEIIAKALQDAGASLKHVIRTRTYLVDIAHWEAVGRVHGEFFGDIRPVSSMLQVTGFISPDWLVEIEADAVVPHFSA
;
A
#
# COMPACT_ATOMS: atom_id res chain seq x y z
N MET A 1 -31.70 9.95 3.50
CA MET A 1 -30.78 9.70 3.32
C MET A 1 -30.36 9.07 2.21
N ASN A 2 -29.39 8.96 1.85
CA ASN A 2 -29.00 8.46 0.63
C ASN A 2 -27.99 7.40 0.79
N GLU A 3 -28.43 6.17 0.81
CA GLU A 3 -27.50 5.11 0.91
C GLU A 3 -26.56 5.04 -0.25
N HIS A 4 -26.90 5.61 -1.38
CA HIS A 4 -26.02 5.57 -2.54
C HIS A 4 -24.76 6.41 -2.35
N THR A 5 -24.68 7.25 -1.32
CA THR A 5 -23.46 8.00 -1.03
C THR A 5 -22.41 7.15 -0.33
N THR A 6 -22.75 5.94 0.11
CA THR A 6 -21.82 5.06 0.80
C THR A 6 -21.36 3.91 -0.08
N LYS A 7 -21.33 4.13 -1.37
CA LYS A 7 -20.88 3.13 -2.32
C LYS A 7 -19.44 2.68 -2.01
N ARG A 8 -19.22 1.38 -2.09
CA ARG A 8 -17.88 0.80 -1.91
C ARG A 8 -17.25 0.54 -3.26
N ILE A 9 -16.03 1.00 -3.43
CA ILE A 9 -15.24 0.70 -4.62
C ILE A 9 -14.13 -0.27 -4.19
N LEU A 10 -14.08 -1.43 -4.83
CA LEU A 10 -13.09 -2.45 -4.54
C LEU A 10 -12.05 -2.47 -5.66
N VAL A 11 -10.78 -2.42 -5.29
CA VAL A 11 -9.67 -2.51 -6.24
C VAL A 11 -9.05 -3.89 -6.07
N SER A 12 -9.02 -4.67 -7.13
CA SER A 12 -8.47 -6.03 -7.08
C SER A 12 -6.95 -6.00 -7.08
N SER A 13 -6.36 -6.94 -6.35
CA SER A 13 -4.92 -7.17 -6.36
C SER A 13 -4.49 -8.12 -7.47
N GLY A 14 -5.43 -8.88 -8.03
CA GLY A 14 -5.10 -9.98 -8.93
C GLY A 14 -4.54 -11.21 -8.22
N SER A 15 -4.49 -11.20 -6.90
CA SER A 15 -3.96 -12.32 -6.13
C SER A 15 -4.93 -13.50 -6.15
N PRO A 16 -4.43 -14.73 -6.30
CA PRO A 16 -5.28 -15.92 -6.20
C PRO A 16 -5.86 -16.13 -4.80
N TYR A 17 -5.29 -15.47 -3.79
CA TYR A 17 -5.80 -15.57 -2.42
C TYR A 17 -6.98 -14.64 -2.16
N GLU A 18 -7.23 -13.69 -3.03
CA GLU A 18 -8.29 -12.70 -2.85
C GLU A 18 -9.66 -13.32 -2.60
N PRO A 19 -10.14 -14.24 -3.48
CA PRO A 19 -11.44 -14.86 -3.23
C PRO A 19 -11.43 -15.87 -2.09
N ILE A 20 -10.28 -16.43 -1.76
CA ILE A 20 -10.17 -17.43 -0.70
C ILE A 20 -10.20 -16.77 0.67
N ILE A 21 -9.43 -15.71 0.84
CA ILE A 21 -9.32 -14.99 2.11
C ILE A 21 -10.41 -13.93 2.24
N GLY A 22 -10.85 -13.38 1.13
CA GLY A 22 -11.91 -12.36 1.13
C GLY A 22 -11.37 -10.96 1.33
N PHE A 23 -10.39 -10.54 0.48
CA PHE A 23 -9.81 -9.21 0.59
C PHE A 23 -9.72 -8.52 -0.77
N SER A 24 -9.43 -7.24 -0.74
CA SER A 24 -9.15 -6.42 -1.92
C SER A 24 -7.80 -5.75 -1.75
N ARG A 25 -7.19 -5.26 -2.83
CA ARG A 25 -5.98 -4.45 -2.72
C ARG A 25 -6.29 -3.13 -2.03
N ALA A 26 -7.40 -2.52 -2.39
CA ALA A 26 -7.83 -1.27 -1.80
C ALA A 26 -9.35 -1.20 -1.77
N VAL A 27 -9.87 -0.42 -0.83
CA VAL A 27 -11.30 -0.18 -0.71
C VAL A 27 -11.49 1.32 -0.52
N ARG A 28 -12.42 1.89 -1.28
CA ARG A 28 -12.82 3.29 -1.08
C ARG A 28 -14.25 3.36 -0.61
N VAL A 29 -14.48 4.14 0.42
CA VAL A 29 -15.84 4.47 0.91
C VAL A 29 -15.87 5.97 1.14
N GLY A 30 -16.72 6.67 0.42
CA GLY A 30 -16.77 8.12 0.49
C GLY A 30 -15.43 8.71 0.03
N ASN A 31 -14.80 9.48 0.89
CA ASN A 31 -13.49 10.07 0.59
C ASN A 31 -12.31 9.34 1.24
N ILE A 32 -12.56 8.18 1.86
CA ILE A 32 -11.52 7.40 2.53
C ILE A 32 -11.12 6.24 1.64
N VAL A 33 -9.82 6.04 1.48
CA VAL A 33 -9.25 4.90 0.76
C VAL A 33 -8.29 4.17 1.68
N ALA A 34 -8.52 2.87 1.86
CA ALA A 34 -7.61 2.01 2.60
C ALA A 34 -6.90 1.10 1.59
N VAL A 35 -5.57 1.10 1.61
CA VAL A 35 -4.76 0.19 0.80
C VAL A 35 -4.17 -0.86 1.72
N GLY A 36 -4.43 -2.11 1.41
CA GLY A 36 -4.00 -3.24 2.23
C GLY A 36 -2.52 -3.52 2.16
N GLY A 37 -2.07 -4.42 3.00
CA GLY A 37 -0.68 -4.84 3.02
C GLY A 37 -0.22 -5.27 1.64
N THR A 38 0.82 -4.63 1.14
CA THR A 38 1.30 -4.80 -0.23
C THR A 38 2.75 -5.24 -0.19
N THR A 39 3.04 -6.35 -0.86
CA THR A 39 4.40 -6.87 -1.02
C THR A 39 4.85 -6.71 -2.46
N ALA A 40 6.15 -6.89 -2.69
CA ALA A 40 6.74 -6.62 -4.01
C ALA A 40 6.43 -7.76 -4.98
N GLY A 41 5.60 -7.47 -5.97
CA GLY A 41 5.24 -8.40 -7.01
C GLY A 41 3.74 -8.57 -7.15
N SER A 42 3.31 -8.93 -8.33
CA SER A 42 1.90 -9.20 -8.61
C SER A 42 1.72 -10.69 -8.87
N GLY A 43 0.50 -11.20 -8.59
CA GLY A 43 0.21 -12.61 -8.79
C GLY A 43 0.98 -13.55 -7.88
N GLY A 44 1.52 -13.04 -6.77
CA GLY A 44 2.22 -13.84 -5.79
C GLY A 44 3.67 -14.14 -6.11
N LYS A 45 4.22 -13.60 -7.22
CA LYS A 45 5.63 -13.80 -7.56
C LYS A 45 6.48 -12.65 -7.02
N PRO A 46 7.40 -12.91 -6.08
CA PRO A 46 8.27 -11.88 -5.56
C PRO A 46 9.19 -11.29 -6.63
N VAL A 47 9.42 -9.97 -6.56
CA VAL A 47 10.41 -9.27 -7.37
C VAL A 47 11.41 -8.61 -6.44
N GLY A 48 12.58 -8.22 -6.96
CA GLY A 48 13.60 -7.58 -6.16
C GLY A 48 14.15 -8.47 -5.06
N ILE A 49 14.31 -9.77 -5.35
CA ILE A 49 14.75 -10.74 -4.34
C ILE A 49 16.08 -10.29 -3.74
N GLY A 50 16.14 -10.24 -2.41
CA GLY A 50 17.34 -9.83 -1.68
C GLY A 50 17.60 -8.34 -1.67
N ASP A 51 16.70 -7.53 -2.26
CA ASP A 51 16.92 -6.09 -2.39
C ASP A 51 15.75 -5.32 -1.76
N PRO A 52 15.87 -4.88 -0.50
CA PRO A 52 14.78 -4.20 0.18
C PRO A 52 14.42 -2.86 -0.48
N ALA A 53 15.36 -2.14 -1.05
CA ALA A 53 15.08 -0.88 -1.74
C ALA A 53 14.25 -1.13 -3.00
N ALA A 54 14.62 -2.13 -3.80
CA ALA A 54 13.89 -2.47 -5.00
C ALA A 54 12.48 -2.96 -4.67
N GLN A 55 12.33 -3.74 -3.61
CA GLN A 55 11.02 -4.19 -3.16
C GLN A 55 10.15 -3.01 -2.71
N THR A 56 10.72 -2.09 -1.97
CA THR A 56 9.98 -0.90 -1.53
C THR A 56 9.47 -0.09 -2.72
N ARG A 57 10.31 0.10 -3.74
CA ARG A 57 9.92 0.84 -4.93
C ARG A 57 8.77 0.14 -5.65
N ALA A 58 8.87 -1.17 -5.84
CA ALA A 58 7.81 -1.95 -6.47
C ALA A 58 6.50 -1.85 -5.69
N ILE A 59 6.59 -1.94 -4.35
CA ILE A 59 5.41 -1.83 -3.49
C ILE A 59 4.74 -0.47 -3.66
N LEU A 60 5.51 0.61 -3.62
CA LEU A 60 4.94 1.95 -3.69
C LEU A 60 4.34 2.25 -5.06
N GLU A 61 4.88 1.66 -6.11
CA GLU A 61 4.28 1.73 -7.44
C GLU A 61 2.93 1.00 -7.49
N ILE A 62 2.84 -0.16 -6.85
CA ILE A 62 1.58 -0.90 -6.74
C ILE A 62 0.55 -0.08 -5.95
N ILE A 63 0.97 0.51 -4.84
CA ILE A 63 0.09 1.35 -4.01
C ILE A 63 -0.39 2.57 -4.80
N ALA A 64 0.52 3.22 -5.54
CA ALA A 64 0.16 4.38 -6.37
C ALA A 64 -0.91 4.01 -7.40
N LYS A 65 -0.76 2.85 -8.04
CA LYS A 65 -1.75 2.40 -9.02
C LYS A 65 -3.08 2.07 -8.36
N ALA A 66 -3.05 1.40 -7.20
CA ALA A 66 -4.27 1.07 -6.47
C ALA A 66 -5.03 2.34 -6.09
N LEU A 67 -4.31 3.37 -5.64
CA LEU A 67 -4.92 4.66 -5.33
C LEU A 67 -5.57 5.27 -6.56
N GLN A 68 -4.88 5.25 -7.71
CA GLN A 68 -5.45 5.75 -8.95
C GLN A 68 -6.71 5.02 -9.34
N ASP A 69 -6.70 3.69 -9.22
CA ASP A 69 -7.86 2.87 -9.54
C ASP A 69 -9.05 3.19 -8.62
N ALA A 70 -8.77 3.71 -7.43
CA ALA A 70 -9.80 4.13 -6.48
C ALA A 70 -10.14 5.63 -6.62
N GLY A 71 -9.57 6.32 -7.60
CA GLY A 71 -9.83 7.74 -7.80
C GLY A 71 -9.04 8.66 -6.89
N ALA A 72 -7.92 8.20 -6.36
CA ALA A 72 -7.06 8.95 -5.46
C ALA A 72 -5.65 9.06 -6.05
N SER A 73 -4.70 9.48 -5.25
CA SER A 73 -3.29 9.52 -5.64
C SER A 73 -2.43 9.54 -4.38
N LEU A 74 -1.12 9.39 -4.57
CA LEU A 74 -0.17 9.39 -3.44
C LEU A 74 -0.27 10.66 -2.60
N LYS A 75 -0.59 11.81 -3.21
CA LYS A 75 -0.68 13.07 -2.47
C LYS A 75 -1.83 13.08 -1.46
N HIS A 76 -2.77 12.15 -1.56
CA HIS A 76 -3.87 12.03 -0.62
C HIS A 76 -3.54 11.11 0.56
N VAL A 77 -2.39 10.47 0.56
CA VAL A 77 -2.00 9.54 1.63
C VAL A 77 -1.74 10.31 2.90
N ILE A 78 -2.35 9.86 3.99
CA ILE A 78 -2.18 10.48 5.31
C ILE A 78 -1.39 9.59 6.27
N ARG A 79 -1.25 8.31 5.94
CA ARG A 79 -0.55 7.34 6.79
C ARG A 79 0.03 6.21 5.95
N THR A 80 1.26 5.81 6.30
CA THR A 80 1.83 4.55 5.83
C THR A 80 2.27 3.72 7.03
N ARG A 81 2.20 2.39 6.92
CA ARG A 81 2.77 1.47 7.87
C ARG A 81 3.65 0.51 7.11
N THR A 82 4.91 0.45 7.51
CA THR A 82 5.91 -0.38 6.84
C THR A 82 6.38 -1.46 7.78
N TYR A 83 6.38 -2.69 7.29
CA TYR A 83 6.81 -3.87 8.05
C TYR A 83 8.04 -4.46 7.39
N LEU A 84 9.06 -4.76 8.18
CA LEU A 84 10.34 -5.29 7.70
C LEU A 84 10.63 -6.61 8.39
N VAL A 85 11.17 -7.57 7.66
CA VAL A 85 11.65 -8.81 8.28
C VAL A 85 12.97 -8.58 9.02
N ASP A 86 13.69 -7.51 8.68
CA ASP A 86 14.94 -7.14 9.33
C ASP A 86 14.99 -5.63 9.46
N ILE A 87 14.95 -5.13 10.71
CA ILE A 87 14.92 -3.70 10.95
C ILE A 87 16.19 -3.00 10.46
N ALA A 88 17.28 -3.75 10.26
CA ALA A 88 18.51 -3.17 9.71
C ALA A 88 18.30 -2.59 8.30
N HIS A 89 17.25 -3.02 7.60
CA HIS A 89 16.92 -2.49 6.27
C HIS A 89 16.22 -1.12 6.31
N TRP A 90 16.01 -0.56 7.50
CA TRP A 90 15.18 0.64 7.67
C TRP A 90 15.65 1.82 6.81
N GLU A 91 16.97 2.00 6.68
CA GLU A 91 17.47 3.15 5.92
C GLU A 91 17.24 2.99 4.43
N ALA A 92 17.56 1.82 3.87
CA ALA A 92 17.35 1.55 2.45
C ALA A 92 15.87 1.71 2.09
N VAL A 93 14.99 1.15 2.91
CA VAL A 93 13.54 1.24 2.71
C VAL A 93 13.06 2.67 2.90
N GLY A 94 13.53 3.33 3.96
CA GLY A 94 13.12 4.69 4.29
C GLY A 94 13.51 5.71 3.22
N ARG A 95 14.67 5.54 2.59
CA ARG A 95 15.09 6.46 1.53
C ARG A 95 14.18 6.35 0.30
N VAL A 96 13.76 5.15 -0.08
CA VAL A 96 12.82 4.98 -1.19
C VAL A 96 11.46 5.54 -0.81
N HIS A 97 10.99 5.29 0.42
CA HIS A 97 9.76 5.88 0.93
C HIS A 97 9.82 7.41 0.80
N GLY A 98 10.97 8.00 1.16
CA GLY A 98 11.19 9.44 1.05
C GLY A 98 11.14 9.96 -0.38
N GLU A 99 11.60 9.17 -1.37
CA GLU A 99 11.50 9.57 -2.77
C GLU A 99 10.06 9.75 -3.20
N PHE A 100 9.15 8.91 -2.69
CA PHE A 100 7.74 8.98 -3.05
C PHE A 100 6.98 10.00 -2.21
N PHE A 101 7.32 10.14 -0.93
CA PHE A 101 6.52 10.88 0.04
C PHE A 101 7.20 12.13 0.60
N GLY A 102 8.38 12.51 0.10
CA GLY A 102 9.15 13.60 0.67
C GLY A 102 8.40 14.93 0.75
N ASP A 103 7.51 15.19 -0.21
CA ASP A 103 6.73 16.43 -0.24
C ASP A 103 5.32 16.26 0.33
N ILE A 104 4.90 15.02 0.60
CA ILE A 104 3.56 14.71 1.09
C ILE A 104 3.57 14.58 2.61
N ARG A 105 4.54 13.88 3.13
CA ARG A 105 4.81 13.72 4.55
C ARG A 105 3.67 13.12 5.36
N PRO A 106 3.18 11.95 4.98
CA PRO A 106 2.19 11.25 5.79
C PRO A 106 2.78 10.85 7.13
N VAL A 107 1.91 10.61 8.13
CA VAL A 107 2.42 9.95 9.34
C VAL A 107 2.85 8.53 8.94
N SER A 108 3.87 8.01 9.60
CA SER A 108 4.44 6.74 9.19
C SER A 108 5.03 6.00 10.38
N SER A 109 4.89 4.68 10.34
CA SER A 109 5.51 3.78 11.31
C SER A 109 6.27 2.70 10.57
N MET A 110 7.37 2.24 11.14
CA MET A 110 8.17 1.18 10.59
C MET A 110 8.48 0.18 11.69
N LEU A 111 8.13 -1.09 11.48
CA LEU A 111 8.23 -2.13 12.50
C LEU A 111 8.88 -3.37 11.92
N GLN A 112 9.60 -4.10 12.78
CA GLN A 112 10.07 -5.42 12.40
C GLN A 112 9.01 -6.46 12.71
N VAL A 113 8.84 -7.41 11.79
CA VAL A 113 7.93 -8.55 11.94
C VAL A 113 8.72 -9.84 11.73
N THR A 114 8.14 -10.97 12.13
CA THR A 114 8.84 -12.26 12.05
C THR A 114 8.90 -12.80 10.62
N GLY A 115 8.02 -12.38 9.73
CA GLY A 115 8.04 -12.85 8.35
C GLY A 115 6.77 -12.56 7.61
N PHE A 116 6.78 -12.91 6.33
CA PHE A 116 5.63 -12.79 5.43
C PHE A 116 5.33 -14.17 4.85
N ILE A 117 4.26 -14.25 4.05
CA ILE A 117 3.85 -15.53 3.46
C ILE A 117 4.98 -16.11 2.60
N SER A 118 5.63 -15.28 1.78
CA SER A 118 6.80 -15.72 1.04
C SER A 118 8.07 -15.35 1.78
N PRO A 119 9.05 -16.27 1.89
CA PRO A 119 10.33 -15.95 2.51
C PRO A 119 11.17 -14.95 1.71
N ASP A 120 10.80 -14.71 0.45
CA ASP A 120 11.53 -13.75 -0.41
C ASP A 120 11.02 -12.32 -0.22
N TRP A 121 9.91 -12.11 0.45
CA TRP A 121 9.43 -10.78 0.74
C TRP A 121 10.11 -10.21 1.98
N LEU A 122 10.72 -9.05 1.81
CA LEU A 122 11.49 -8.37 2.86
C LEU A 122 10.71 -7.21 3.46
N VAL A 123 9.72 -6.69 2.74
CA VAL A 123 8.99 -5.46 3.08
C VAL A 123 7.52 -5.64 2.74
N GLU A 124 6.66 -5.10 3.58
CA GLU A 124 5.24 -4.95 3.29
C GLU A 124 4.82 -3.56 3.73
N ILE A 125 3.99 -2.88 2.91
CA ILE A 125 3.52 -1.53 3.23
C ILE A 125 2.02 -1.46 3.02
N GLU A 126 1.34 -0.74 3.92
CA GLU A 126 -0.07 -0.38 3.75
C GLU A 126 -0.20 1.13 3.86
N ALA A 127 -1.29 1.67 3.32
CA ALA A 127 -1.50 3.10 3.29
C ALA A 127 -2.97 3.45 3.48
N ASP A 128 -3.21 4.59 4.12
CA ASP A 128 -4.54 5.18 4.23
C ASP A 128 -4.52 6.54 3.56
N ALA A 129 -5.56 6.84 2.80
CA ALA A 129 -5.65 8.11 2.07
C ALA A 129 -7.03 8.73 2.28
N VAL A 130 -7.07 10.05 2.21
CA VAL A 130 -8.31 10.81 2.24
C VAL A 130 -8.34 11.72 1.04
N VAL A 131 -9.33 11.52 0.17
CA VAL A 131 -9.51 12.33 -1.01
C VAL A 131 -10.28 13.57 -0.60
N PRO A 132 -9.80 14.79 -0.91
CA PRO A 132 -10.54 15.97 -0.54
C PRO A 132 -11.95 15.94 -1.13
N HIS A 133 -12.90 16.40 -0.34
CA HIS A 133 -14.25 16.52 -0.80
C HIS A 133 -14.39 17.80 -1.62
N PHE A 134 -14.84 17.66 -2.86
CA PHE A 134 -15.08 18.82 -3.70
C PHE A 134 -16.57 19.09 -3.73
N SER A 135 -16.94 20.27 -3.35
CA SER A 135 -18.33 20.68 -3.36
C SER A 135 -18.75 21.24 -4.71
N ALA A 136 -18.09 20.92 -5.73
CA ALA A 136 -18.36 21.49 -7.04
C ALA A 136 -19.69 21.08 -7.58
#